data_3e521bf7f6d7faa603eb26457eb4f9f6
#
_entry.id   3e521bf7f6d7faa603eb26457eb4f9f6
#
_cell.length_a   1.000
_cell.length_b   1.000
_cell.length_c   1.000
_cell.angle_alpha   90.00
_cell.angle_beta   90.00
_cell.angle_gamma   90.00
#
_symmetry.space_group_name_H-M   'P 1'
#
loop_
_entity.id
_entity.type
_entity.pdbx_description
1 polymer ?
#
loop_
_entity_poly.entity_id
_entity_poly.type
_entity_poly.pdbx_seq_one_letter_code
_entity_poly.pdbx_strand_id
1 'polypeptide(L)'
;MLYVLLYYYVLLHVCYIICLLDNYLLKFFFAQINYAIYFTEKKKLLKDLSGDFRPGELTAIMGLSGAGKSTLMDILAGFTTNSITGKIMINGQERNISEFRKLSAYIMQDDNLQPLLTVQEAMLIAADLKLGLNRRENSQKIDELLIAMGLDESRHTLTKELSGGQRKRLAIALELINNPPIMFLDEPTSGLDSTSSKQCISLLKQLVQEGRTIICTIHQPNAILFNMLDHLYVIADGNCVYTGSTQNLIPYLDSVGFNCPIHYHPADFLMEICNGDYGSHVSKLVESIGNGRNEEWRSTQSLYLNKNKETLTSQQITERLYSFETELIHTPDYIANFWKQFRVLIKRNAIKLFRDKVFTLLRIVMHFVVGLMVGILYFRIGQDAAYVLDNFNLLYFNIMFLVFTAFSATMIAIPLELQVLKREHFNRWYKLRSYYLANKLTDILIQLIATFIYTIIVYYMSNQLPESRRFVLFMFMCFIASLVGQAAGLLIGCILKVQDGVVFGPFAIMPFVILSGFFIHVKDVHQYFHWLFDTSFFKYAFEGVLIVTYGYDRAKLKCSADYCHFAVPRRFLIELGIEDVNYWLNVIILISMCIILDIVAYISLNIRIKKRIYLS
;
A
#
# COMPACT_ATOMS: atom_id res chain seq x y z
N MET A 1 -32.82 -18.12 -41.17
CA MET A 1 -32.13 -16.98 -40.55
C MET A 1 -32.01 -17.11 -39.01
N LEU A 2 -33.11 -17.43 -38.30
CA LEU A 2 -33.08 -17.64 -36.84
C LEU A 2 -32.16 -18.82 -36.41
N TYR A 3 -32.16 -19.93 -37.12
CA TYR A 3 -31.29 -21.09 -36.84
C TYR A 3 -29.80 -20.81 -37.04
N VAL A 4 -29.45 -19.95 -37.98
CA VAL A 4 -28.06 -19.54 -38.23
C VAL A 4 -27.58 -18.57 -37.11
N LEU A 5 -28.45 -17.69 -36.66
CA LEU A 5 -28.15 -16.79 -35.51
C LEU A 5 -28.03 -17.56 -34.19
N LEU A 6 -28.90 -18.59 -33.97
CA LEU A 6 -28.80 -19.45 -32.78
C LEU A 6 -27.54 -20.31 -32.82
N TYR A 7 -27.15 -20.82 -34.01
CA TYR A 7 -25.90 -21.58 -34.21
C TYR A 7 -24.65 -20.70 -33.95
N TYR A 8 -24.66 -19.43 -34.44
CA TYR A 8 -23.61 -18.48 -34.18
C TYR A 8 -23.56 -18.07 -32.70
N TYR A 9 -24.72 -17.93 -32.04
CA TYR A 9 -24.79 -17.60 -30.62
C TYR A 9 -24.29 -18.75 -29.75
N VAL A 10 -24.64 -19.99 -30.08
CA VAL A 10 -24.14 -21.20 -29.39
C VAL A 10 -22.65 -21.38 -29.66
N LEU A 11 -22.16 -21.16 -30.90
CA LEU A 11 -20.73 -21.21 -31.24
C LEU A 11 -19.92 -20.12 -30.52
N LEU A 12 -20.43 -18.91 -30.40
CA LEU A 12 -19.81 -17.83 -29.66
C LEU A 12 -19.75 -18.14 -28.14
N HIS A 13 -20.81 -18.72 -27.57
CA HIS A 13 -20.82 -19.13 -26.16
C HIS A 13 -19.92 -20.34 -25.91
N VAL A 14 -19.88 -21.30 -26.80
CA VAL A 14 -18.95 -22.44 -26.72
C VAL A 14 -17.50 -21.98 -26.91
N CYS A 15 -17.22 -21.09 -27.87
CA CYS A 15 -15.90 -20.45 -27.97
C CYS A 15 -15.53 -19.62 -26.73
N TYR A 16 -16.50 -18.91 -26.15
CA TYR A 16 -16.27 -18.13 -24.94
C TYR A 16 -15.98 -19.02 -23.72
N ILE A 17 -16.71 -20.13 -23.57
CA ILE A 17 -16.48 -21.15 -22.54
C ILE A 17 -15.15 -21.86 -22.76
N ILE A 18 -14.79 -22.20 -24.02
CA ILE A 18 -13.51 -22.81 -24.36
C ILE A 18 -12.35 -21.84 -24.12
N CYS A 19 -12.48 -20.58 -24.51
CA CYS A 19 -11.48 -19.53 -24.15
C CYS A 19 -11.31 -19.33 -22.65
N LEU A 20 -12.39 -19.49 -21.86
CA LEU A 20 -12.30 -19.42 -20.40
C LEU A 20 -11.58 -20.64 -19.82
N LEU A 21 -11.77 -21.83 -20.35
CA LEU A 21 -11.13 -23.06 -19.87
C LEU A 21 -9.63 -23.12 -20.19
N ASP A 22 -9.21 -22.63 -21.36
CA ASP A 22 -7.79 -22.63 -21.75
C ASP A 22 -6.90 -21.66 -20.94
N ASN A 23 -7.48 -20.63 -20.33
CA ASN A 23 -6.75 -19.65 -19.51
C ASN A 23 -6.32 -20.19 -18.11
N TYR A 24 -6.79 -21.36 -17.69
CA TYR A 24 -6.61 -21.85 -16.32
C TYR A 24 -5.57 -22.96 -16.15
N LEU A 25 -5.05 -23.54 -17.23
CA LEU A 25 -4.16 -24.70 -17.17
C LEU A 25 -2.67 -24.28 -17.11
N LEU A 26 -2.25 -23.53 -16.08
CA LEU A 26 -0.86 -23.15 -15.90
C LEU A 26 -0.15 -24.07 -14.88
N LYS A 27 0.76 -24.90 -15.36
CA LYS A 27 1.64 -25.70 -14.50
C LYS A 27 2.83 -24.86 -14.03
N PHE A 28 3.00 -24.78 -12.73
CA PHE A 28 4.06 -24.02 -12.07
C PHE A 28 5.10 -24.97 -11.50
N PHE A 29 6.34 -24.85 -11.97
CA PHE A 29 7.47 -25.68 -11.55
C PHE A 29 8.61 -24.84 -11.01
N PHE A 30 9.28 -25.32 -9.96
CA PHE A 30 10.47 -24.69 -9.42
C PHE A 30 11.53 -25.74 -9.06
N ALA A 31 12.80 -25.38 -9.24
CA ALA A 31 13.91 -26.27 -8.97
C ALA A 31 15.08 -25.57 -8.31
N GLN A 32 15.69 -26.24 -7.32
CA GLN A 32 16.91 -25.80 -6.63
C GLN A 32 16.85 -24.39 -6.06
N ILE A 33 15.68 -23.98 -5.50
CA ILE A 33 15.54 -22.67 -4.90
C ILE A 33 16.34 -22.61 -3.60
N ASN A 34 17.27 -21.66 -3.56
CA ASN A 34 18.00 -21.28 -2.35
C ASN A 34 17.72 -19.81 -2.06
N TYR A 35 17.56 -19.50 -0.78
CA TYR A 35 17.45 -18.14 -0.31
C TYR A 35 18.32 -17.94 0.93
N ALA A 36 19.14 -16.88 0.92
CA ALA A 36 20.00 -16.52 2.04
C ALA A 36 19.83 -15.06 2.42
N ILE A 37 19.71 -14.79 3.72
CA ILE A 37 19.75 -13.42 4.26
C ILE A 37 21.17 -13.10 4.67
N TYR A 38 21.68 -11.94 4.21
CA TYR A 38 22.97 -11.38 4.57
C TYR A 38 22.81 -10.44 5.78
N PHE A 39 22.96 -10.97 7.00
CA PHE A 39 23.40 -10.21 8.15
C PHE A 39 24.85 -10.65 8.45
N THR A 40 25.39 -10.44 9.57
CA THR A 40 26.78 -10.76 9.95
C THR A 40 27.26 -12.19 9.61
N GLU A 41 26.34 -13.16 9.46
CA GLU A 41 26.60 -14.52 8.95
C GLU A 41 25.58 -14.92 7.89
N LYS A 42 26.04 -15.69 6.88
CA LYS A 42 25.24 -16.19 5.74
C LYS A 42 24.28 -17.30 6.21
N LYS A 43 23.11 -16.98 6.75
CA LYS A 43 22.12 -18.00 7.10
C LYS A 43 21.26 -18.34 5.88
N LYS A 44 21.38 -19.55 5.34
CA LYS A 44 20.48 -20.07 4.31
C LYS A 44 19.13 -20.42 4.96
N LEU A 45 18.06 -19.73 4.56
CA LEU A 45 16.69 -20.01 5.01
C LEU A 45 16.04 -21.13 4.20
N LEU A 46 16.27 -21.17 2.88
CA LEU A 46 15.81 -22.24 2.01
C LEU A 46 17.03 -22.90 1.37
N LYS A 47 16.98 -24.25 1.24
CA LYS A 47 18.12 -25.08 0.88
C LYS A 47 17.73 -26.04 -0.25
N ASP A 48 18.05 -25.68 -1.50
CA ASP A 48 17.86 -26.50 -2.71
C ASP A 48 16.44 -27.08 -2.91
N LEU A 49 15.40 -26.34 -2.53
CA LEU A 49 14.01 -26.76 -2.65
C LEU A 49 13.61 -26.93 -4.13
N SER A 50 12.90 -28.02 -4.43
CA SER A 50 12.32 -28.30 -5.73
C SER A 50 10.87 -28.74 -5.59
N GLY A 51 10.04 -28.56 -6.63
CA GLY A 51 8.66 -28.99 -6.62
C GLY A 51 7.87 -28.44 -7.80
N ASP A 52 6.66 -28.92 -7.96
CA ASP A 52 5.71 -28.43 -8.95
C ASP A 52 4.30 -28.27 -8.36
N PHE A 53 3.56 -27.33 -8.89
CA PHE A 53 2.15 -27.10 -8.57
C PHE A 53 1.33 -27.20 -9.83
N ARG A 54 0.24 -27.97 -9.78
CA ARG A 54 -0.58 -28.29 -10.96
C ARG A 54 -1.92 -27.55 -10.93
N PRO A 55 -2.43 -27.20 -12.10
CA PRO A 55 -3.78 -26.65 -12.19
C PRO A 55 -4.80 -27.69 -11.72
N GLY A 56 -5.89 -27.20 -11.11
CA GLY A 56 -6.92 -28.10 -10.58
C GLY A 56 -6.58 -28.76 -9.24
N GLU A 57 -5.48 -28.36 -8.60
CA GLU A 57 -5.08 -28.84 -7.28
C GLU A 57 -5.03 -27.68 -6.27
N LEU A 58 -5.64 -27.88 -5.09
CA LEU A 58 -5.46 -27.01 -3.94
C LEU A 58 -4.24 -27.48 -3.17
N THR A 59 -3.13 -26.76 -3.32
CA THR A 59 -1.87 -27.11 -2.66
C THR A 59 -1.68 -26.34 -1.37
N ALA A 60 -1.35 -27.02 -0.27
CA ALA A 60 -0.96 -26.40 0.99
C ALA A 60 0.55 -26.54 1.25
N ILE A 61 1.22 -25.41 1.48
CA ILE A 61 2.58 -25.36 2.00
C ILE A 61 2.48 -25.39 3.53
N MET A 62 3.03 -26.41 4.16
CA MET A 62 2.97 -26.64 5.61
C MET A 62 4.37 -26.68 6.21
N GLY A 63 4.47 -26.58 7.53
CA GLY A 63 5.72 -26.68 8.29
C GLY A 63 5.66 -25.90 9.60
N LEU A 64 6.65 -26.10 10.45
CA LEU A 64 6.78 -25.40 11.72
C LEU A 64 6.95 -23.88 11.55
N SER A 65 6.73 -23.12 12.60
CA SER A 65 7.02 -21.69 12.60
C SER A 65 8.51 -21.46 12.34
N GLY A 66 8.84 -20.55 11.41
CA GLY A 66 10.23 -20.29 11.00
C GLY A 66 10.84 -21.29 10.01
N ALA A 67 10.11 -22.34 9.58
CA ALA A 67 10.61 -23.32 8.59
C ALA A 67 10.86 -22.76 7.18
N GLY A 68 10.32 -21.55 6.88
CA GLY A 68 10.50 -20.89 5.56
C GLY A 68 9.25 -20.89 4.68
N LYS A 69 8.04 -21.21 5.17
CA LYS A 69 6.78 -21.24 4.41
C LYS A 69 6.47 -19.93 3.67
N SER A 70 6.31 -18.84 4.42
CA SER A 70 6.00 -17.52 3.84
C SER A 70 7.14 -17.02 2.96
N THR A 71 8.40 -17.35 3.31
CA THR A 71 9.56 -17.04 2.47
C THR A 71 9.48 -17.76 1.11
N LEU A 72 9.15 -19.04 1.09
CA LEU A 72 8.94 -19.77 -0.16
C LEU A 72 7.78 -19.18 -0.95
N MET A 73 6.65 -18.90 -0.29
CA MET A 73 5.48 -18.28 -0.90
C MET A 73 5.83 -16.93 -1.56
N ASP A 74 6.54 -16.06 -0.85
CA ASP A 74 6.99 -14.75 -1.35
C ASP A 74 7.89 -14.87 -2.59
N ILE A 75 8.78 -15.85 -2.61
CA ILE A 75 9.64 -16.12 -3.76
C ILE A 75 8.83 -16.62 -4.95
N LEU A 76 7.92 -17.57 -4.71
CA LEU A 76 7.07 -18.14 -5.76
C LEU A 76 6.12 -17.09 -6.33
N ALA A 77 5.53 -16.24 -5.51
CA ALA A 77 4.68 -15.12 -5.94
C ALA A 77 5.46 -13.99 -6.63
N GLY A 78 6.80 -13.99 -6.52
CA GLY A 78 7.65 -12.90 -7.03
C GLY A 78 7.61 -11.64 -6.16
N PHE A 79 7.22 -11.77 -4.88
CA PHE A 79 7.26 -10.70 -3.90
C PHE A 79 8.69 -10.42 -3.46
N THR A 80 9.48 -11.47 -3.25
CA THR A 80 10.93 -11.42 -3.02
C THR A 80 11.66 -11.88 -4.28
N THR A 81 12.65 -11.12 -4.74
CA THR A 81 13.41 -11.40 -5.97
C THR A 81 14.93 -11.35 -5.81
N ASN A 82 15.43 -10.79 -4.72
CA ASN A 82 16.88 -10.67 -4.47
C ASN A 82 17.40 -11.84 -3.63
N SER A 83 18.70 -12.11 -3.78
CA SER A 83 19.40 -13.15 -3.02
C SER A 83 18.84 -14.57 -3.22
N ILE A 84 18.19 -14.82 -4.36
CA ILE A 84 17.63 -16.12 -4.74
C ILE A 84 18.55 -16.74 -5.79
N THR A 85 18.83 -18.02 -5.64
CA THR A 85 19.44 -18.85 -6.68
C THR A 85 18.50 -19.99 -7.04
N GLY A 86 18.58 -20.53 -8.25
CA GLY A 86 17.67 -21.55 -8.76
C GLY A 86 16.81 -21.04 -9.89
N LYS A 87 15.88 -21.86 -10.37
CA LYS A 87 15.02 -21.57 -11.52
C LYS A 87 13.55 -21.76 -11.15
N ILE A 88 12.71 -20.87 -11.62
CA ILE A 88 11.26 -21.00 -11.55
C ILE A 88 10.74 -20.98 -12.97
N MET A 89 9.95 -21.98 -13.33
CA MET A 89 9.43 -22.20 -14.67
C MET A 89 7.91 -22.22 -14.66
N ILE A 90 7.31 -21.73 -15.72
CA ILE A 90 5.87 -21.77 -15.98
C ILE A 90 5.70 -22.44 -17.33
N ASN A 91 4.97 -23.53 -17.37
CA ASN A 91 4.78 -24.33 -18.60
C ASN A 91 6.11 -24.67 -19.34
N GLY A 92 7.19 -24.89 -18.59
CA GLY A 92 8.50 -25.22 -19.14
C GLY A 92 9.38 -24.05 -19.54
N GLN A 93 8.89 -22.81 -19.43
CA GLN A 93 9.67 -21.60 -19.72
C GLN A 93 10.08 -20.90 -18.42
N GLU A 94 11.26 -20.24 -18.43
CA GLU A 94 11.74 -19.50 -17.27
C GLU A 94 10.85 -18.29 -16.99
N ARG A 95 10.46 -18.11 -15.72
CA ARG A 95 9.54 -17.08 -15.29
C ARG A 95 10.05 -15.67 -15.53
N ASN A 96 9.38 -14.92 -16.40
CA ASN A 96 9.50 -13.46 -16.44
C ASN A 96 8.59 -12.84 -15.35
N ILE A 97 9.18 -12.21 -14.34
CA ILE A 97 8.46 -11.64 -13.18
C ILE A 97 7.42 -10.61 -13.61
N SER A 98 7.72 -9.80 -14.63
CA SER A 98 6.82 -8.75 -15.12
C SER A 98 5.54 -9.34 -15.74
N GLU A 99 5.64 -10.40 -16.49
CA GLU A 99 4.53 -11.12 -17.12
C GLU A 99 3.79 -12.00 -16.10
N PHE A 100 4.55 -12.71 -15.28
CA PHE A 100 3.99 -13.56 -14.24
C PHE A 100 3.03 -12.81 -13.29
N ARG A 101 3.37 -11.61 -12.88
CA ARG A 101 2.50 -10.76 -12.04
C ARG A 101 1.20 -10.32 -12.74
N LYS A 102 1.08 -10.46 -14.07
CA LYS A 102 -0.19 -10.24 -14.78
C LYS A 102 -1.13 -11.44 -14.62
N LEU A 103 -0.56 -12.64 -14.46
CA LEU A 103 -1.26 -13.91 -14.36
C LEU A 103 -1.53 -14.33 -12.92
N SER A 104 -0.85 -13.76 -11.96
CA SER A 104 -0.91 -14.17 -10.57
C SER A 104 -1.53 -13.11 -9.66
N ALA A 105 -2.22 -13.56 -8.62
CA ALA A 105 -2.66 -12.74 -7.51
C ALA A 105 -2.05 -13.23 -6.20
N TYR A 106 -1.67 -12.31 -5.32
CA TYR A 106 -1.12 -12.61 -4.00
C TYR A 106 -1.99 -12.01 -2.91
N ILE A 107 -2.61 -12.86 -2.11
CA ILE A 107 -3.40 -12.50 -0.93
C ILE A 107 -2.53 -12.69 0.31
N MET A 108 -2.16 -11.58 0.94
CA MET A 108 -1.29 -11.56 2.12
C MET A 108 -2.01 -12.07 3.36
N GLN A 109 -1.25 -12.43 4.40
CA GLN A 109 -1.76 -12.88 5.69
C GLN A 109 -2.70 -11.84 6.30
N ASP A 110 -2.26 -10.59 6.38
CA ASP A 110 -3.10 -9.46 6.77
C ASP A 110 -3.95 -9.01 5.58
N ASP A 111 -5.25 -8.83 5.78
CA ASP A 111 -6.18 -8.46 4.71
C ASP A 111 -5.95 -7.04 4.15
N ASN A 112 -5.41 -6.13 4.99
CA ASN A 112 -5.02 -4.76 4.64
C ASN A 112 -6.04 -4.04 3.73
N LEU A 113 -7.33 -4.08 4.10
CA LEU A 113 -8.42 -3.44 3.37
C LEU A 113 -8.53 -1.95 3.72
N GLN A 114 -9.11 -1.14 2.82
CA GLN A 114 -9.39 0.27 3.11
C GLN A 114 -10.56 0.39 4.10
N PRO A 115 -10.34 0.81 5.36
CA PRO A 115 -11.32 0.66 6.44
C PRO A 115 -12.58 1.50 6.28
N LEU A 116 -12.52 2.59 5.52
CA LEU A 116 -13.59 3.58 5.34
C LEU A 116 -14.44 3.37 4.08
N LEU A 117 -14.20 2.29 3.33
CA LEU A 117 -15.02 1.92 2.18
C LEU A 117 -16.03 0.85 2.56
N THR A 118 -17.19 0.85 1.89
CA THR A 118 -18.11 -0.30 1.94
C THR A 118 -17.60 -1.43 1.05
N VAL A 119 -18.10 -2.64 1.25
CA VAL A 119 -17.76 -3.80 0.41
C VAL A 119 -18.00 -3.48 -1.08
N GLN A 120 -19.16 -2.95 -1.41
CA GLN A 120 -19.52 -2.59 -2.80
C GLN A 120 -18.60 -1.52 -3.38
N GLU A 121 -18.25 -0.50 -2.62
CA GLU A 121 -17.34 0.56 -3.08
C GLU A 121 -15.92 0.03 -3.31
N ALA A 122 -15.43 -0.83 -2.41
CA ALA A 122 -14.12 -1.46 -2.58
C ALA A 122 -14.08 -2.30 -3.86
N MET A 123 -15.13 -3.10 -4.12
CA MET A 123 -15.26 -3.89 -5.34
C MET A 123 -15.36 -3.03 -6.60
N LEU A 124 -16.17 -1.96 -6.59
CA LEU A 124 -16.31 -1.03 -7.73
C LEU A 124 -14.97 -0.34 -8.06
N ILE A 125 -14.24 0.14 -7.03
CA ILE A 125 -12.93 0.76 -7.22
C ILE A 125 -11.93 -0.24 -7.82
N ALA A 126 -11.91 -1.46 -7.30
CA ALA A 126 -11.04 -2.52 -7.82
C ALA A 126 -11.38 -2.88 -9.28
N ALA A 127 -12.67 -3.01 -9.62
CA ALA A 127 -13.12 -3.28 -10.98
C ALA A 127 -12.78 -2.13 -11.95
N ASP A 128 -13.00 -0.88 -11.55
CA ASP A 128 -12.67 0.29 -12.36
C ASP A 128 -11.16 0.40 -12.66
N LEU A 129 -10.31 -0.09 -11.75
CA LEU A 129 -8.85 -0.08 -11.90
C LEU A 129 -8.32 -1.29 -12.67
N LYS A 130 -8.92 -2.48 -12.48
CA LYS A 130 -8.41 -3.75 -13.01
C LYS A 130 -9.03 -4.19 -14.34
N LEU A 131 -10.33 -3.92 -14.57
CA LEU A 131 -11.04 -4.44 -15.75
C LEU A 131 -11.10 -3.45 -16.91
N GLY A 132 -11.08 -2.17 -16.64
CA GLY A 132 -11.24 -1.17 -17.71
C GLY A 132 -12.62 -1.12 -18.38
N LEU A 133 -13.54 -2.02 -18.01
CA LEU A 133 -14.90 -2.16 -18.56
C LEU A 133 -15.82 -0.97 -18.24
N ASN A 134 -17.00 -0.95 -18.86
CA ASN A 134 -18.03 0.02 -18.56
C ASN A 134 -18.65 -0.22 -17.17
N ARG A 135 -19.18 0.84 -16.55
CA ARG A 135 -19.72 0.78 -15.19
C ARG A 135 -20.85 -0.25 -15.00
N ARG A 136 -21.66 -0.46 -16.03
CA ARG A 136 -22.78 -1.43 -16.02
C ARG A 136 -22.26 -2.88 -15.99
N GLU A 137 -21.28 -3.19 -16.82
CA GLU A 137 -20.61 -4.50 -16.89
C GLU A 137 -19.84 -4.80 -15.60
N ASN A 138 -19.13 -3.79 -15.06
CA ASN A 138 -18.46 -3.91 -13.78
C ASN A 138 -19.46 -4.24 -12.66
N SER A 139 -20.65 -3.60 -12.63
CA SER A 139 -21.66 -3.85 -11.61
C SER A 139 -22.19 -5.27 -11.66
N GLN A 140 -22.49 -5.80 -12.85
CA GLN A 140 -22.98 -7.18 -13.02
C GLN A 140 -21.94 -8.21 -12.52
N LYS A 141 -20.69 -8.05 -12.92
CA LYS A 141 -19.61 -8.94 -12.50
C LYS A 141 -19.37 -8.89 -10.98
N ILE A 142 -19.50 -7.70 -10.38
CA ILE A 142 -19.39 -7.53 -8.93
C ILE A 142 -20.55 -8.24 -8.21
N ASP A 143 -21.78 -8.13 -8.72
CA ASP A 143 -22.94 -8.76 -8.13
C ASP A 143 -22.78 -10.29 -8.12
N GLU A 144 -22.35 -10.88 -9.23
CA GLU A 144 -22.02 -12.32 -9.34
C GLU A 144 -20.95 -12.74 -8.33
N LEU A 145 -19.86 -11.97 -8.22
CA LEU A 145 -18.78 -12.26 -7.28
C LEU A 145 -19.21 -12.11 -5.81
N LEU A 146 -20.00 -11.11 -5.47
CA LEU A 146 -20.49 -10.93 -4.09
C LEU A 146 -21.40 -12.06 -3.66
N ILE A 147 -22.27 -12.53 -4.54
CA ILE A 147 -23.13 -13.70 -4.29
C ILE A 147 -22.27 -14.95 -4.12
N ALA A 148 -21.33 -15.23 -5.04
CA ALA A 148 -20.45 -16.38 -4.98
C ALA A 148 -19.60 -16.39 -3.68
N MET A 149 -19.21 -15.23 -3.17
CA MET A 149 -18.42 -15.08 -1.94
C MET A 149 -19.26 -15.06 -0.67
N GLY A 150 -20.61 -15.05 -0.77
CA GLY A 150 -21.50 -14.92 0.39
C GLY A 150 -21.32 -13.57 1.11
N LEU A 151 -21.13 -12.49 0.34
CA LEU A 151 -20.95 -11.12 0.82
C LEU A 151 -22.10 -10.19 0.40
N ASP A 152 -23.12 -10.73 -0.22
CA ASP A 152 -24.23 -9.95 -0.75
C ASP A 152 -24.98 -9.16 0.35
N GLU A 153 -25.29 -9.78 1.46
CA GLU A 153 -25.93 -9.14 2.62
C GLU A 153 -25.06 -8.03 3.26
N SER A 154 -23.74 -8.15 3.13
CA SER A 154 -22.78 -7.19 3.70
C SER A 154 -22.35 -6.08 2.72
N ARG A 155 -23.03 -5.93 1.59
CA ARG A 155 -22.73 -5.01 0.48
C ARG A 155 -22.46 -3.56 0.94
N HIS A 156 -23.28 -3.08 1.85
CA HIS A 156 -23.22 -1.70 2.37
C HIS A 156 -22.48 -1.56 3.70
N THR A 157 -21.96 -2.66 4.26
CA THR A 157 -21.18 -2.66 5.49
C THR A 157 -19.78 -2.11 5.23
N LEU A 158 -19.25 -1.30 6.15
CA LEU A 158 -17.88 -0.81 6.08
C LEU A 158 -16.88 -1.96 6.27
N THR A 159 -15.79 -1.94 5.54
CA THR A 159 -14.78 -3.01 5.58
C THR A 159 -14.18 -3.22 6.98
N LYS A 160 -14.10 -2.16 7.79
CA LYS A 160 -13.65 -2.25 9.20
C LYS A 160 -14.62 -2.99 10.12
N GLU A 161 -15.92 -3.05 9.75
CA GLU A 161 -17.00 -3.65 10.55
C GLU A 161 -17.26 -5.12 10.18
N LEU A 162 -16.60 -5.62 9.13
CA LEU A 162 -16.71 -7.01 8.69
C LEU A 162 -16.10 -7.98 9.71
N SER A 163 -16.70 -9.17 9.83
CA SER A 163 -16.07 -10.28 10.53
C SER A 163 -14.74 -10.70 9.88
N GLY A 164 -13.88 -11.41 10.60
CA GLY A 164 -12.62 -11.91 10.05
C GLY A 164 -12.82 -12.72 8.76
N GLY A 165 -13.78 -13.66 8.77
CA GLY A 165 -14.11 -14.47 7.60
C GLY A 165 -14.65 -13.66 6.41
N GLN A 166 -15.52 -12.68 6.67
CA GLN A 166 -16.01 -11.77 5.63
C GLN A 166 -14.89 -10.91 5.05
N ARG A 167 -13.98 -10.43 5.89
CA ARG A 167 -12.79 -9.67 5.48
C ARG A 167 -11.89 -10.48 4.56
N LYS A 168 -11.58 -11.72 4.93
CA LYS A 168 -10.76 -12.62 4.11
C LYS A 168 -11.44 -12.92 2.78
N ARG A 169 -12.75 -13.23 2.78
CA ARG A 169 -13.50 -13.45 1.53
C ARG A 169 -13.53 -12.20 0.63
N LEU A 170 -13.65 -11.00 1.21
CA LEU A 170 -13.54 -9.76 0.45
C LEU A 170 -12.14 -9.56 -0.13
N ALA A 171 -11.07 -9.85 0.63
CA ALA A 171 -9.70 -9.77 0.13
C ALA A 171 -9.48 -10.71 -1.09
N ILE A 172 -10.04 -11.92 -1.04
CA ILE A 172 -10.04 -12.88 -2.16
C ILE A 172 -10.87 -12.33 -3.34
N ALA A 173 -12.08 -11.83 -3.08
CA ALA A 173 -12.98 -11.29 -4.10
C ALA A 173 -12.34 -10.14 -4.90
N LEU A 174 -11.65 -9.22 -4.21
CA LEU A 174 -10.95 -8.10 -4.83
C LEU A 174 -9.84 -8.53 -5.80
N GLU A 175 -9.21 -9.66 -5.54
CA GLU A 175 -8.19 -10.21 -6.45
C GLU A 175 -8.80 -11.10 -7.54
N LEU A 176 -9.96 -11.69 -7.32
CA LEU A 176 -10.68 -12.48 -8.34
C LEU A 176 -11.33 -11.65 -9.46
N ILE A 177 -11.46 -10.34 -9.29
CA ILE A 177 -12.09 -9.46 -10.30
C ILE A 177 -11.49 -9.63 -11.69
N ASN A 178 -10.16 -9.72 -11.80
CA ASN A 178 -9.45 -9.93 -13.07
C ASN A 178 -9.20 -11.41 -13.39
N ASN A 179 -9.81 -12.33 -12.63
CA ASN A 179 -9.79 -13.75 -12.88
C ASN A 179 -8.37 -14.36 -13.07
N PRO A 180 -7.50 -14.26 -12.07
CA PRO A 180 -6.12 -14.73 -12.19
C PRO A 180 -6.06 -16.27 -12.25
N PRO A 181 -5.28 -16.87 -13.17
CA PRO A 181 -5.11 -18.31 -13.25
C PRO A 181 -4.27 -18.92 -12.12
N ILE A 182 -3.41 -18.12 -11.49
CA ILE A 182 -2.58 -18.54 -10.36
C ILE A 182 -2.89 -17.65 -9.14
N MET A 183 -3.15 -18.25 -7.99
CA MET A 183 -3.40 -17.53 -6.75
C MET A 183 -2.51 -18.06 -5.63
N PHE A 184 -1.86 -17.12 -4.94
CA PHE A 184 -1.09 -17.38 -3.74
C PHE A 184 -1.82 -16.78 -2.55
N LEU A 185 -2.00 -17.57 -1.47
CA LEU A 185 -2.67 -17.12 -0.25
C LEU A 185 -1.78 -17.43 0.96
N ASP A 186 -1.34 -16.40 1.65
CA ASP A 186 -0.56 -16.58 2.86
C ASP A 186 -1.52 -16.67 4.06
N GLU A 187 -1.51 -17.83 4.73
CA GLU A 187 -2.34 -18.19 5.89
C GLU A 187 -3.83 -17.77 5.76
N PRO A 188 -4.58 -18.25 4.75
CA PRO A 188 -5.96 -17.80 4.51
C PRO A 188 -6.94 -18.15 5.64
N THR A 189 -6.57 -19.02 6.57
CA THR A 189 -7.39 -19.46 7.71
C THR A 189 -6.93 -18.91 9.06
N SER A 190 -5.83 -18.15 9.09
CA SER A 190 -5.31 -17.57 10.33
C SER A 190 -6.27 -16.55 10.94
N GLY A 191 -6.51 -16.65 12.25
CA GLY A 191 -7.42 -15.76 12.98
C GLY A 191 -8.90 -15.94 12.67
N LEU A 192 -9.30 -17.02 11.97
CA LEU A 192 -10.67 -17.36 11.69
C LEU A 192 -11.16 -18.49 12.63
N ASP A 193 -12.45 -18.45 12.93
CA ASP A 193 -13.13 -19.58 13.57
C ASP A 193 -13.22 -20.79 12.62
N SER A 194 -13.50 -21.98 13.18
CA SER A 194 -13.53 -23.24 12.40
C SER A 194 -14.54 -23.21 11.25
N THR A 195 -15.68 -22.56 11.43
CA THR A 195 -16.73 -22.45 10.40
C THR A 195 -16.29 -21.56 9.26
N SER A 196 -15.75 -20.38 9.55
CA SER A 196 -15.22 -19.43 8.55
C SER A 196 -14.02 -20.02 7.82
N SER A 197 -13.13 -20.74 8.50
CA SER A 197 -12.00 -21.44 7.90
C SER A 197 -12.46 -22.51 6.90
N LYS A 198 -13.47 -23.32 7.28
CA LYS A 198 -14.07 -24.32 6.38
C LYS A 198 -14.71 -23.65 5.14
N GLN A 199 -15.46 -22.57 5.35
CA GLN A 199 -16.05 -21.82 4.24
C GLN A 199 -14.98 -21.25 3.29
N CYS A 200 -13.89 -20.70 3.83
CA CYS A 200 -12.78 -20.17 3.05
C CYS A 200 -12.12 -21.26 2.18
N ILE A 201 -11.76 -22.40 2.78
CA ILE A 201 -11.14 -23.53 2.04
C ILE A 201 -12.12 -24.13 1.03
N SER A 202 -13.42 -24.25 1.37
CA SER A 202 -14.45 -24.73 0.44
C SER A 202 -14.54 -23.81 -0.79
N LEU A 203 -14.50 -22.52 -0.61
CA LEU A 203 -14.46 -21.53 -1.67
C LEU A 203 -13.22 -21.72 -2.57
N LEU A 204 -12.02 -21.83 -1.95
CA LEU A 204 -10.78 -22.08 -2.70
C LEU A 204 -10.87 -23.39 -3.51
N LYS A 205 -11.49 -24.42 -2.94
CA LYS A 205 -11.71 -25.68 -3.63
C LYS A 205 -12.62 -25.55 -4.86
N GLN A 206 -13.69 -24.75 -4.78
CA GLN A 206 -14.54 -24.43 -5.93
C GLN A 206 -13.74 -23.72 -7.03
N LEU A 207 -12.93 -22.71 -6.65
CA LEU A 207 -12.09 -21.99 -7.60
C LEU A 207 -11.05 -22.89 -8.28
N VAL A 208 -10.51 -23.86 -7.55
CA VAL A 208 -9.61 -24.89 -8.10
C VAL A 208 -10.32 -25.78 -9.09
N GLN A 209 -11.57 -26.16 -8.82
CA GLN A 209 -12.39 -26.97 -9.73
C GLN A 209 -12.68 -26.27 -11.07
N GLU A 210 -12.56 -24.97 -11.14
CA GLU A 210 -12.60 -24.18 -12.38
C GLU A 210 -11.27 -24.17 -13.15
N GLY A 211 -10.25 -24.90 -12.67
CA GLY A 211 -8.95 -25.08 -13.36
C GLY A 211 -7.82 -24.18 -12.88
N ARG A 212 -8.03 -23.35 -11.85
CA ARG A 212 -6.97 -22.47 -11.29
C ARG A 212 -5.93 -23.27 -10.52
N THR A 213 -4.70 -22.75 -10.48
CA THR A 213 -3.64 -23.21 -9.58
C THR A 213 -3.69 -22.38 -8.30
N ILE A 214 -4.04 -22.98 -7.18
CA ILE A 214 -4.12 -22.29 -5.89
C ILE A 214 -3.12 -22.89 -4.91
N ILE A 215 -2.23 -22.02 -4.41
CA ILE A 215 -1.17 -22.36 -3.46
C ILE A 215 -1.42 -21.56 -2.19
N CYS A 216 -1.59 -22.24 -1.05
CA CYS A 216 -1.78 -21.55 0.22
C CYS A 216 -0.78 -22.05 1.27
N THR A 217 -0.36 -21.18 2.19
CA THR A 217 0.33 -21.59 3.40
C THR A 217 -0.70 -21.91 4.48
N ILE A 218 -0.52 -23.00 5.21
CA ILE A 218 -1.34 -23.36 6.37
C ILE A 218 -0.42 -23.80 7.49
N HIS A 219 -0.64 -23.29 8.70
CA HIS A 219 0.21 -23.64 9.84
C HIS A 219 -0.13 -25.02 10.38
N GLN A 220 -1.36 -25.22 10.85
CA GLN A 220 -1.89 -26.48 11.41
C GLN A 220 -3.36 -26.63 10.99
N PRO A 221 -3.66 -27.38 9.92
CA PRO A 221 -5.04 -27.62 9.52
C PRO A 221 -5.69 -28.61 10.48
N ASN A 222 -6.92 -28.36 10.90
CA ASN A 222 -7.73 -29.40 11.54
C ASN A 222 -8.06 -30.52 10.54
N ALA A 223 -8.55 -31.67 11.04
CA ALA A 223 -8.82 -32.83 10.22
C ALA A 223 -9.78 -32.55 9.03
N ILE A 224 -10.76 -31.65 9.23
CA ILE A 224 -11.71 -31.28 8.19
C ILE A 224 -11.00 -30.51 7.06
N LEU A 225 -10.18 -29.53 7.41
CA LEU A 225 -9.44 -28.72 6.43
C LEU A 225 -8.39 -29.58 5.72
N PHE A 226 -7.69 -30.44 6.44
CA PHE A 226 -6.69 -31.35 5.87
C PHE A 226 -7.27 -32.24 4.78
N ASN A 227 -8.44 -32.84 5.00
CA ASN A 227 -9.11 -33.67 4.01
C ASN A 227 -9.65 -32.89 2.79
N MET A 228 -9.74 -31.56 2.85
CA MET A 228 -10.15 -30.73 1.71
C MET A 228 -8.99 -30.37 0.79
N LEU A 229 -7.73 -30.54 1.23
CA LEU A 229 -6.54 -30.27 0.45
C LEU A 229 -6.23 -31.42 -0.52
N ASP A 230 -5.71 -31.10 -1.69
CA ASP A 230 -5.34 -32.11 -2.71
C ASP A 230 -3.87 -32.48 -2.61
N HIS A 231 -3.01 -31.50 -2.44
CA HIS A 231 -1.58 -31.67 -2.45
C HIS A 231 -0.94 -30.94 -1.26
N LEU A 232 0.04 -31.58 -0.65
CA LEU A 232 0.84 -31.04 0.45
C LEU A 232 2.28 -30.84 0.02
N TYR A 233 2.85 -29.71 0.42
CA TYR A 233 4.28 -29.42 0.31
C TYR A 233 4.79 -29.02 1.69
N VAL A 234 5.51 -29.90 2.37
CA VAL A 234 5.88 -29.72 3.77
C VAL A 234 7.36 -29.35 3.90
N ILE A 235 7.64 -28.27 4.64
CA ILE A 235 8.96 -27.70 4.82
C ILE A 235 9.39 -27.83 6.30
N ALA A 236 10.61 -28.33 6.51
CA ALA A 236 11.29 -28.30 7.80
C ALA A 236 12.73 -27.84 7.62
N ASP A 237 13.19 -26.91 8.47
CA ASP A 237 14.56 -26.34 8.44
C ASP A 237 15.05 -25.89 7.05
N GLY A 238 14.14 -25.34 6.26
CA GLY A 238 14.44 -24.86 4.90
C GLY A 238 14.58 -25.97 3.86
N ASN A 239 14.22 -27.22 4.16
CA ASN A 239 14.20 -28.36 3.24
C ASN A 239 12.78 -28.88 3.07
N CYS A 240 12.49 -29.55 1.93
CA CYS A 240 11.24 -30.26 1.71
C CYS A 240 11.32 -31.66 2.37
N VAL A 241 10.36 -31.96 3.24
CA VAL A 241 10.26 -33.25 3.92
C VAL A 241 9.13 -34.13 3.40
N TYR A 242 8.15 -33.54 2.72
CA TYR A 242 7.07 -34.26 2.05
C TYR A 242 6.50 -33.42 0.89
N THR A 243 6.28 -34.08 -0.22
CA THR A 243 5.49 -33.55 -1.34
C THR A 243 4.62 -34.69 -1.91
N GLY A 244 3.31 -34.50 -1.85
CA GLY A 244 2.38 -35.57 -2.25
C GLY A 244 0.94 -35.26 -1.87
N SER A 245 0.02 -36.22 -2.16
CA SER A 245 -1.38 -36.09 -1.77
C SER A 245 -1.58 -36.26 -0.26
N THR A 246 -2.66 -35.68 0.29
CA THR A 246 -3.03 -35.87 1.70
C THR A 246 -3.24 -37.34 2.06
N GLN A 247 -3.76 -38.15 1.13
CA GLN A 247 -4.03 -39.58 1.32
C GLN A 247 -2.76 -40.43 1.39
N ASN A 248 -1.69 -40.02 0.68
CA ASN A 248 -0.43 -40.77 0.61
C ASN A 248 0.54 -40.41 1.76
N LEU A 249 0.16 -39.50 2.67
CA LEU A 249 1.03 -39.10 3.78
C LEU A 249 1.32 -40.25 4.75
N ILE A 250 0.30 -41.03 5.13
CA ILE A 250 0.47 -42.18 6.04
C ILE A 250 1.32 -43.28 5.39
N PRO A 251 1.03 -43.78 4.16
CA PRO A 251 1.90 -44.71 3.46
C PRO A 251 3.34 -44.24 3.32
N TYR A 252 3.56 -42.94 3.07
CA TYR A 252 4.90 -42.37 3.02
C TYR A 252 5.63 -42.49 4.37
N LEU A 253 4.97 -42.11 5.48
CA LEU A 253 5.56 -42.19 6.82
C LEU A 253 5.91 -43.64 7.18
N ASP A 254 5.02 -44.58 6.88
CA ASP A 254 5.27 -46.00 7.09
C ASP A 254 6.48 -46.50 6.27
N SER A 255 6.64 -46.04 5.02
CA SER A 255 7.79 -46.40 4.17
C SER A 255 9.13 -45.92 4.73
N VAL A 256 9.12 -44.80 5.47
CA VAL A 256 10.31 -44.25 6.13
C VAL A 256 10.53 -44.84 7.51
N GLY A 257 9.56 -45.65 8.01
CA GLY A 257 9.63 -46.34 9.30
C GLY A 257 8.98 -45.61 10.49
N PHE A 258 8.03 -44.71 10.20
CA PHE A 258 7.24 -43.98 11.20
C PHE A 258 5.78 -44.42 11.14
N ASN A 259 5.33 -45.24 12.04
CA ASN A 259 3.94 -45.70 12.09
C ASN A 259 3.07 -44.66 12.81
N CYS A 260 2.18 -44.01 12.05
CA CYS A 260 1.24 -43.06 12.63
C CYS A 260 0.18 -43.76 13.48
N PRO A 261 -0.05 -43.38 14.75
CA PRO A 261 -1.11 -43.97 15.56
C PRO A 261 -2.51 -43.77 14.95
N ILE A 262 -3.39 -44.80 15.07
CA ILE A 262 -4.71 -44.85 14.37
C ILE A 262 -5.59 -43.61 14.65
N HIS A 263 -5.49 -43.02 15.84
CA HIS A 263 -6.32 -41.87 16.26
C HIS A 263 -5.55 -40.54 16.23
N TYR A 264 -4.36 -40.55 15.65
CA TYR A 264 -3.54 -39.35 15.58
C TYR A 264 -3.73 -38.62 14.23
N HIS A 265 -3.70 -37.29 14.25
CA HIS A 265 -3.84 -36.53 13.03
C HIS A 265 -2.52 -36.61 12.22
N PRO A 266 -2.52 -37.08 10.97
CA PRO A 266 -1.29 -37.32 10.22
C PRO A 266 -0.40 -36.08 10.05
N ALA A 267 -1.02 -34.90 9.90
CA ALA A 267 -0.27 -33.65 9.77
C ALA A 267 0.45 -33.29 11.07
N ASP A 268 -0.21 -33.46 12.22
CA ASP A 268 0.39 -33.15 13.52
C ASP A 268 1.52 -34.13 13.82
N PHE A 269 1.34 -35.39 13.51
CA PHE A 269 2.37 -36.44 13.67
C PHE A 269 3.62 -36.10 12.84
N LEU A 270 3.46 -35.70 11.56
CA LEU A 270 4.59 -35.26 10.74
C LEU A 270 5.27 -34.01 11.33
N MET A 271 4.49 -33.06 11.89
CA MET A 271 5.06 -31.86 12.50
C MET A 271 5.87 -32.18 13.77
N GLU A 272 5.43 -33.13 14.59
CA GLU A 272 6.18 -33.60 15.77
C GLU A 272 7.48 -34.29 15.36
N ILE A 273 7.47 -35.14 14.33
CA ILE A 273 8.71 -35.72 13.76
C ILE A 273 9.66 -34.62 13.30
N CYS A 274 9.13 -33.60 12.62
CA CYS A 274 9.94 -32.46 12.16
C CYS A 274 10.45 -31.58 13.31
N ASN A 275 9.72 -31.52 14.43
CA ASN A 275 10.14 -30.80 15.65
C ASN A 275 11.25 -31.56 16.41
N GLY A 276 11.44 -32.83 16.14
CA GLY A 276 12.44 -33.68 16.79
C GLY A 276 11.95 -34.42 18.02
N ASP A 277 10.63 -34.48 18.27
CA ASP A 277 10.03 -35.17 19.44
C ASP A 277 10.32 -36.69 19.39
N TYR A 278 10.56 -37.23 18.22
CA TYR A 278 10.96 -38.63 18.00
C TYR A 278 12.46 -38.79 17.66
N GLY A 279 13.28 -37.73 17.80
CA GLY A 279 14.68 -37.68 17.41
C GLY A 279 14.91 -36.87 16.13
N SER A 280 16.17 -36.61 15.76
CA SER A 280 16.54 -35.83 14.58
C SER A 280 16.41 -36.65 13.28
N HIS A 281 15.24 -36.62 12.65
CA HIS A 281 14.95 -37.43 11.47
C HIS A 281 14.68 -36.59 10.19
N VAL A 282 14.81 -35.27 10.25
CA VAL A 282 14.57 -34.37 9.10
C VAL A 282 15.43 -34.76 7.91
N SER A 283 16.71 -35.08 8.10
CA SER A 283 17.62 -35.50 7.03
C SER A 283 17.16 -36.77 6.31
N LYS A 284 16.63 -37.75 7.06
CA LYS A 284 16.09 -39.00 6.50
C LYS A 284 14.84 -38.75 5.65
N LEU A 285 13.94 -37.88 6.11
CA LEU A 285 12.75 -37.47 5.34
C LEU A 285 13.13 -36.70 4.08
N VAL A 286 14.10 -35.79 4.15
CA VAL A 286 14.61 -35.02 3.00
C VAL A 286 15.21 -35.94 1.94
N GLU A 287 16.00 -36.93 2.36
CA GLU A 287 16.63 -37.90 1.45
C GLU A 287 15.60 -38.76 0.73
N SER A 288 14.58 -39.26 1.44
CA SER A 288 13.52 -40.11 0.87
C SER A 288 12.67 -39.40 -0.18
N ILE A 289 12.42 -38.09 -0.02
CA ILE A 289 11.65 -37.30 -0.98
C ILE A 289 12.52 -36.55 -2.00
N GLY A 290 13.86 -36.68 -1.90
CA GLY A 290 14.81 -35.98 -2.79
C GLY A 290 14.68 -34.46 -2.72
N ASN A 291 14.37 -33.89 -1.55
CA ASN A 291 14.10 -32.47 -1.31
C ASN A 291 13.04 -31.87 -2.24
N GLY A 292 11.96 -32.64 -2.48
CA GLY A 292 10.82 -32.26 -3.30
C GLY A 292 10.93 -32.61 -4.78
N ARG A 293 11.92 -33.43 -5.18
CA ARG A 293 12.09 -33.91 -6.57
C ARG A 293 11.28 -35.18 -6.87
N ASN A 294 10.99 -36.00 -5.84
CA ASN A 294 10.26 -37.26 -6.01
C ASN A 294 8.75 -37.00 -6.08
N GLU A 295 8.11 -37.40 -7.19
CA GLU A 295 6.67 -37.29 -7.42
C GLU A 295 5.90 -38.59 -7.12
N GLU A 296 6.52 -39.62 -6.57
CA GLU A 296 5.94 -40.95 -6.34
C GLU A 296 4.67 -40.89 -5.46
N TRP A 297 4.66 -40.01 -4.48
CA TRP A 297 3.56 -39.87 -3.50
C TRP A 297 2.43 -38.96 -3.96
N ARG A 298 2.47 -38.49 -5.22
CA ARG A 298 1.41 -37.69 -5.80
C ARG A 298 0.22 -38.58 -6.17
N SER A 299 -1.00 -38.05 -6.07
CA SER A 299 -2.19 -38.76 -6.51
C SER A 299 -2.15 -39.02 -8.02
N THR A 300 -2.39 -40.29 -8.42
CA THR A 300 -2.48 -40.68 -9.84
C THR A 300 -3.79 -40.22 -10.49
N GLN A 301 -4.77 -39.79 -9.71
CA GLN A 301 -6.04 -39.25 -10.19
C GLN A 301 -5.92 -37.70 -10.33
N SER A 302 -5.49 -37.24 -11.51
CA SER A 302 -5.85 -35.90 -11.91
C SER A 302 -7.37 -35.89 -12.15
N LEU A 303 -8.11 -35.33 -11.21
CA LEU A 303 -9.59 -35.29 -11.19
C LEU A 303 -10.22 -34.63 -12.43
N TYR A 304 -9.41 -34.02 -13.29
CA TYR A 304 -9.86 -33.28 -14.48
C TYR A 304 -9.84 -34.02 -15.80
N LEU A 305 -9.13 -35.16 -15.91
CA LEU A 305 -9.08 -35.91 -17.18
C LEU A 305 -10.29 -36.81 -17.43
N ASN A 306 -11.22 -36.93 -16.47
CA ASN A 306 -12.32 -37.92 -16.59
C ASN A 306 -13.68 -37.37 -17.05
N LYS A 307 -13.83 -36.06 -17.32
CA LYS A 307 -15.15 -35.53 -17.74
C LYS A 307 -15.29 -35.14 -19.21
N ASN A 308 -14.20 -34.94 -19.96
CA ASN A 308 -14.30 -34.72 -21.40
C ASN A 308 -13.13 -35.41 -22.11
N LYS A 309 -13.32 -36.64 -22.54
CA LYS A 309 -12.46 -37.33 -23.50
C LYS A 309 -12.64 -36.72 -24.90
N GLU A 310 -12.06 -35.56 -25.13
CA GLU A 310 -11.52 -35.19 -26.43
C GLU A 310 -10.03 -34.97 -26.25
N THR A 311 -9.27 -35.98 -26.65
CA THR A 311 -7.81 -35.97 -26.67
C THR A 311 -7.34 -34.90 -27.66
N LEU A 312 -7.09 -33.71 -27.17
CA LEU A 312 -6.31 -32.70 -27.90
C LEU A 312 -4.90 -33.27 -28.12
N THR A 313 -4.47 -33.32 -29.36
CA THR A 313 -3.10 -33.73 -29.69
C THR A 313 -2.11 -32.74 -29.11
N SER A 314 -0.93 -33.23 -28.71
CA SER A 314 0.16 -32.43 -28.16
C SER A 314 0.51 -31.18 -29.01
N GLN A 315 0.31 -31.25 -30.32
CA GLN A 315 0.47 -30.12 -31.25
C GLN A 315 -0.58 -29.02 -31.05
N GLN A 316 -1.85 -29.37 -30.84
CA GLN A 316 -2.92 -28.40 -30.58
C GLN A 316 -2.76 -27.69 -29.21
N ILE A 317 -2.21 -28.37 -28.21
CA ILE A 317 -1.87 -27.79 -26.91
C ILE A 317 -0.73 -26.77 -27.08
N THR A 318 0.28 -27.11 -27.89
CA THR A 318 1.43 -26.23 -28.15
C THR A 318 1.04 -25.00 -28.98
N GLU A 319 0.21 -25.12 -29.98
CA GLU A 319 -0.29 -23.98 -30.78
C GLU A 319 -1.16 -23.02 -29.94
N ARG A 320 -2.01 -23.56 -29.05
CA ARG A 320 -2.83 -22.76 -28.15
C ARG A 320 -2.01 -22.05 -27.06
N LEU A 321 -0.95 -22.69 -26.56
CA LEU A 321 0.01 -22.05 -25.64
C LEU A 321 0.75 -20.89 -26.32
N TYR A 322 1.13 -21.04 -27.60
CA TYR A 322 1.77 -19.99 -28.40
C TYR A 322 0.85 -18.79 -28.65
N SER A 323 -0.43 -19.02 -28.94
CA SER A 323 -1.41 -17.93 -29.13
C SER A 323 -1.67 -17.15 -27.84
N PHE A 324 -1.71 -17.84 -26.71
CA PHE A 324 -1.89 -17.23 -25.38
C PHE A 324 -0.66 -16.38 -24.95
N GLU A 325 0.55 -16.85 -25.24
CA GLU A 325 1.78 -16.07 -24.99
C GLU A 325 1.83 -14.82 -25.87
N THR A 326 1.39 -14.89 -27.11
CA THR A 326 1.36 -13.73 -28.03
C THR A 326 0.33 -12.67 -27.60
N GLU A 327 -0.84 -13.05 -27.08
CA GLU A 327 -1.82 -12.13 -26.51
C GLU A 327 -1.33 -11.46 -25.23
N LEU A 328 -0.62 -12.19 -24.36
CA LEU A 328 -0.07 -11.66 -23.11
C LEU A 328 1.07 -10.66 -23.32
N ILE A 329 1.91 -10.85 -24.32
CA ILE A 329 3.00 -9.92 -24.66
C ILE A 329 2.43 -8.55 -25.04
N HIS A 330 1.22 -8.48 -25.59
CA HIS A 330 0.57 -7.23 -25.99
C HIS A 330 -0.32 -6.59 -24.92
N THR A 331 -0.59 -7.26 -23.78
CA THR A 331 -1.39 -6.63 -22.73
C THR A 331 -0.60 -5.56 -22.00
N PRO A 332 -1.15 -4.35 -21.84
CA PRO A 332 -0.47 -3.28 -21.11
C PRO A 332 -0.26 -3.68 -19.63
N ASP A 333 0.79 -3.17 -19.01
CA ASP A 333 1.09 -3.42 -17.60
C ASP A 333 -0.05 -3.04 -16.64
N TYR A 334 -0.89 -2.12 -17.04
CA TYR A 334 -2.08 -1.67 -16.32
C TYR A 334 -3.19 -1.42 -17.33
N ILE A 335 -4.35 -2.04 -17.15
CA ILE A 335 -5.49 -1.93 -18.05
C ILE A 335 -6.06 -0.51 -18.04
N ALA A 336 -6.17 0.10 -16.85
CA ALA A 336 -6.63 1.47 -16.73
C ALA A 336 -5.51 2.47 -17.05
N ASN A 337 -5.81 3.48 -17.89
CA ASN A 337 -4.90 4.57 -18.25
C ASN A 337 -4.64 5.49 -17.04
N PHE A 338 -3.57 6.26 -17.02
CA PHE A 338 -3.18 7.16 -15.94
C PHE A 338 -4.33 8.06 -15.46
N TRP A 339 -5.05 8.73 -16.37
CA TRP A 339 -6.15 9.63 -16.03
C TRP A 339 -7.37 8.91 -15.43
N LYS A 340 -7.66 7.68 -15.87
CA LYS A 340 -8.71 6.85 -15.27
C LYS A 340 -8.31 6.46 -13.85
N GLN A 341 -7.08 5.96 -13.65
CA GLN A 341 -6.55 5.64 -12.32
C GLN A 341 -6.60 6.85 -11.39
N PHE A 342 -6.11 8.00 -11.85
CA PHE A 342 -6.09 9.24 -11.09
C PHE A 342 -7.50 9.68 -10.65
N ARG A 343 -8.47 9.67 -11.58
CA ARG A 343 -9.88 10.03 -11.28
C ARG A 343 -10.52 9.07 -10.26
N VAL A 344 -10.31 7.76 -10.42
CA VAL A 344 -10.85 6.75 -9.50
C VAL A 344 -10.24 6.91 -8.11
N LEU A 345 -8.93 7.16 -8.02
CA LEU A 345 -8.23 7.36 -6.75
C LEU A 345 -8.64 8.66 -6.05
N ILE A 346 -8.84 9.76 -6.78
CA ILE A 346 -9.41 10.99 -6.19
C ILE A 346 -10.80 10.72 -5.64
N LYS A 347 -11.67 10.02 -6.38
CA LYS A 347 -13.01 9.68 -5.89
C LYS A 347 -12.94 8.83 -4.62
N ARG A 348 -12.04 7.84 -4.57
CA ARG A 348 -11.78 7.04 -3.38
C ARG A 348 -11.35 7.91 -2.19
N ASN A 349 -10.41 8.81 -2.42
CA ASN A 349 -9.92 9.70 -1.38
C ASN A 349 -11.00 10.69 -0.90
N ALA A 350 -11.83 11.20 -1.80
CA ALA A 350 -12.97 12.04 -1.43
C ALA A 350 -13.96 11.29 -0.52
N ILE A 351 -14.33 10.05 -0.84
CA ILE A 351 -15.18 9.21 0.02
C ILE A 351 -14.54 9.03 1.40
N LYS A 352 -13.24 8.71 1.45
CA LYS A 352 -12.49 8.57 2.71
C LYS A 352 -12.53 9.87 3.52
N LEU A 353 -12.29 10.99 2.89
CA LEU A 353 -12.27 12.31 3.51
C LEU A 353 -13.57 12.65 4.21
N PHE A 354 -14.72 12.43 3.54
CA PHE A 354 -16.05 12.70 4.12
C PHE A 354 -16.41 11.73 5.24
N ARG A 355 -15.84 10.52 5.25
CA ARG A 355 -16.08 9.51 6.29
C ARG A 355 -15.09 9.56 7.45
N ASP A 356 -13.91 10.13 7.22
CA ASP A 356 -12.90 10.28 8.26
C ASP A 356 -13.22 11.48 9.16
N LYS A 357 -14.11 11.21 10.13
CA LYS A 357 -14.52 12.22 11.11
C LYS A 357 -13.39 12.59 12.08
N VAL A 358 -12.44 11.70 12.32
CA VAL A 358 -11.41 11.92 13.33
C VAL A 358 -10.30 12.83 12.80
N PHE A 359 -9.60 12.43 11.73
CA PHE A 359 -8.45 13.20 11.25
C PHE A 359 -8.86 14.47 10.51
N THR A 360 -9.85 14.40 9.63
CA THR A 360 -10.26 15.56 8.81
C THR A 360 -11.00 16.61 9.63
N LEU A 361 -12.03 16.18 10.40
CA LEU A 361 -12.81 17.11 11.21
C LEU A 361 -11.96 17.73 12.33
N LEU A 362 -11.18 16.90 13.04
CA LEU A 362 -10.29 17.38 14.09
C LEU A 362 -9.31 18.44 13.57
N ARG A 363 -8.74 18.24 12.37
CA ARG A 363 -7.84 19.21 11.74
C ARG A 363 -8.52 20.57 11.52
N ILE A 364 -9.73 20.57 10.96
CA ILE A 364 -10.50 21.81 10.72
C ILE A 364 -10.89 22.48 12.04
N VAL A 365 -11.40 21.70 13.01
CA VAL A 365 -11.80 22.22 14.33
C VAL A 365 -10.60 22.80 15.07
N MET A 366 -9.46 22.15 15.04
CA MET A 366 -8.22 22.67 15.67
C MET A 366 -7.77 23.99 15.07
N HIS A 367 -7.81 24.15 13.73
CA HIS A 367 -7.49 25.42 13.08
C HIS A 367 -8.47 26.53 13.47
N PHE A 368 -9.76 26.21 13.59
CA PHE A 368 -10.76 27.16 14.05
C PHE A 368 -10.56 27.56 15.52
N VAL A 369 -10.40 26.59 16.43
CA VAL A 369 -10.25 26.84 17.88
C VAL A 369 -8.96 27.59 18.19
N VAL A 370 -7.82 27.16 17.63
CA VAL A 370 -6.54 27.84 17.82
C VAL A 370 -6.55 29.22 17.18
N GLY A 371 -7.19 29.37 15.99
CA GLY A 371 -7.39 30.67 15.36
C GLY A 371 -8.17 31.64 16.24
N LEU A 372 -9.27 31.19 16.87
CA LEU A 372 -10.02 32.02 17.85
C LEU A 372 -9.18 32.37 19.07
N MET A 373 -8.50 31.38 19.66
CA MET A 373 -7.65 31.61 20.85
C MET A 373 -6.56 32.66 20.57
N VAL A 374 -5.84 32.48 19.46
CA VAL A 374 -4.78 33.45 19.05
C VAL A 374 -5.38 34.81 18.70
N GLY A 375 -6.51 34.84 17.99
CA GLY A 375 -7.22 36.08 17.66
C GLY A 375 -7.70 36.85 18.88
N ILE A 376 -8.10 36.17 19.96
CA ILE A 376 -8.46 36.80 21.25
C ILE A 376 -7.22 37.33 21.98
N LEU A 377 -6.16 36.51 22.06
CA LEU A 377 -4.92 36.89 22.74
C LEU A 377 -4.26 38.11 22.11
N TYR A 378 -4.28 38.20 20.79
CA TYR A 378 -3.68 39.31 20.04
C TYR A 378 -4.73 40.27 19.46
N PHE A 379 -5.79 40.56 20.24
CA PHE A 379 -6.92 41.35 19.76
C PHE A 379 -6.51 42.80 19.47
N ARG A 380 -6.76 43.24 18.22
CA ARG A 380 -6.57 44.62 17.72
C ARG A 380 -5.14 45.20 17.77
N ILE A 381 -4.08 44.39 17.85
CA ILE A 381 -2.68 44.87 17.93
C ILE A 381 -2.11 45.31 16.57
N GLY A 382 -2.66 44.87 15.44
CA GLY A 382 -2.02 44.95 14.13
C GLY A 382 -1.84 46.33 13.52
N GLN A 383 -2.54 47.37 14.02
CA GLN A 383 -2.43 48.75 13.52
C GLN A 383 -1.79 49.72 14.54
N ASP A 384 -1.35 49.24 15.68
CA ASP A 384 -0.76 50.07 16.73
C ASP A 384 0.76 49.87 16.79
N ALA A 385 1.49 50.98 16.75
CA ALA A 385 2.94 51.00 16.79
C ALA A 385 3.53 50.57 18.14
N ALA A 386 2.74 50.66 19.23
CA ALA A 386 3.15 50.20 20.55
C ALA A 386 3.32 48.67 20.61
N TYR A 387 2.56 47.92 19.81
CA TYR A 387 2.52 46.45 19.81
C TYR A 387 3.22 45.82 18.60
N VAL A 388 4.13 46.50 17.91
CA VAL A 388 4.83 45.99 16.72
C VAL A 388 5.59 44.70 17.03
N LEU A 389 6.22 44.57 18.19
CA LEU A 389 6.94 43.35 18.61
C LEU A 389 5.99 42.21 18.92
N ASP A 390 4.83 42.47 19.53
CA ASP A 390 3.80 41.45 19.74
C ASP A 390 3.21 40.96 18.42
N ASN A 391 3.00 41.90 17.48
CA ASN A 391 2.55 41.53 16.14
C ASN A 391 3.61 40.73 15.36
N PHE A 392 4.91 41.04 15.55
CA PHE A 392 6.01 40.26 14.99
C PHE A 392 5.97 38.79 15.51
N ASN A 393 5.76 38.61 16.80
CA ASN A 393 5.60 37.31 17.44
C ASN A 393 4.37 36.57 16.90
N LEU A 394 3.23 37.26 16.74
CA LEU A 394 2.02 36.73 16.16
C LEU A 394 2.24 36.20 14.72
N LEU A 395 2.91 36.99 13.88
CA LEU A 395 3.17 36.64 12.48
C LEU A 395 4.05 35.38 12.38
N TYR A 396 5.07 35.28 13.24
CA TYR A 396 5.89 34.07 13.30
C TYR A 396 5.11 32.84 13.78
N PHE A 397 4.32 33.00 14.85
CA PHE A 397 3.47 31.93 15.38
C PHE A 397 2.50 31.39 14.33
N ASN A 398 1.91 32.26 13.49
CA ASN A 398 0.99 31.86 12.44
C ASN A 398 1.67 30.90 11.44
N ILE A 399 2.88 31.21 10.99
CA ILE A 399 3.63 30.34 10.07
C ILE A 399 3.98 29.03 10.78
N MET A 400 4.51 29.13 11.99
CA MET A 400 4.91 27.95 12.76
C MET A 400 3.74 27.00 12.96
N PHE A 401 2.58 27.49 13.41
CA PHE A 401 1.39 26.68 13.63
C PHE A 401 0.91 25.98 12.34
N LEU A 402 0.79 26.72 11.24
CA LEU A 402 0.32 26.16 9.97
C LEU A 402 1.29 25.14 9.39
N VAL A 403 2.58 25.37 9.50
CA VAL A 403 3.62 24.43 9.03
C VAL A 403 3.62 23.17 9.89
N PHE A 404 3.60 23.28 11.22
CA PHE A 404 3.62 22.12 12.12
C PHE A 404 2.36 21.26 11.99
N THR A 405 1.19 21.87 11.86
CA THR A 405 -0.06 21.11 11.69
C THR A 405 -0.09 20.38 10.35
N ALA A 406 0.36 21.01 9.27
CA ALA A 406 0.47 20.38 7.95
C ALA A 406 1.49 19.25 7.93
N PHE A 407 2.66 19.48 8.53
CA PHE A 407 3.73 18.49 8.69
C PHE A 407 3.27 17.23 9.44
N SER A 408 2.69 17.42 10.63
CA SER A 408 2.28 16.30 11.50
C SER A 408 1.19 15.45 10.86
N ALA A 409 0.23 16.08 10.18
CA ALA A 409 -0.86 15.39 9.53
C ALA A 409 -0.37 14.43 8.42
N THR A 410 0.54 14.88 7.56
CA THR A 410 1.05 14.06 6.44
C THR A 410 2.08 13.03 6.87
N MET A 411 2.87 13.35 7.90
CA MET A 411 3.85 12.41 8.48
C MET A 411 3.18 11.14 9.00
N ILE A 412 1.98 11.25 9.58
CA ILE A 412 1.23 10.10 10.13
C ILE A 412 0.44 9.37 9.06
N ALA A 413 -0.13 10.08 8.08
CA ALA A 413 -1.07 9.52 7.11
C ALA A 413 -0.45 8.43 6.22
N ILE A 414 0.76 8.65 5.68
CA ILE A 414 1.41 7.71 4.75
C ILE A 414 1.76 6.36 5.37
N PRO A 415 2.41 6.30 6.56
CA PRO A 415 2.74 5.01 7.16
C PRO A 415 1.51 4.16 7.50
N LEU A 416 0.38 4.78 7.86
CA LEU A 416 -0.89 4.09 8.14
C LEU A 416 -1.48 3.43 6.88
N GLU A 417 -1.35 4.06 5.72
CA GLU A 417 -1.85 3.52 4.45
C GLU A 417 -0.86 2.59 3.73
N LEU A 418 0.37 2.51 4.22
CA LEU A 418 1.47 1.83 3.52
C LEU A 418 1.19 0.34 3.25
N GLN A 419 0.53 -0.36 4.16
CA GLN A 419 0.24 -1.79 3.99
C GLN A 419 -0.81 -2.02 2.89
N VAL A 420 -1.87 -1.20 2.87
CA VAL A 420 -2.88 -1.22 1.81
C VAL A 420 -2.23 -0.89 0.46
N LEU A 421 -1.40 0.16 0.42
CA LEU A 421 -0.68 0.57 -0.79
C LEU A 421 0.22 -0.56 -1.34
N LYS A 422 0.93 -1.29 -0.46
CA LYS A 422 1.77 -2.42 -0.87
C LYS A 422 0.96 -3.52 -1.51
N ARG A 423 -0.15 -3.94 -0.89
CA ARG A 423 -1.03 -4.97 -1.44
C ARG A 423 -1.55 -4.57 -2.82
N GLU A 424 -2.14 -3.37 -2.93
CA GLU A 424 -2.74 -2.88 -4.16
C GLU A 424 -1.69 -2.68 -5.27
N HIS A 425 -0.52 -2.16 -4.92
CA HIS A 425 0.57 -1.95 -5.88
C HIS A 425 1.20 -3.27 -6.34
N PHE A 426 1.38 -4.23 -5.45
CA PHE A 426 1.89 -5.57 -5.81
C PHE A 426 0.94 -6.28 -6.78
N ASN A 427 -0.35 -6.26 -6.50
CA ASN A 427 -1.40 -6.84 -7.35
C ASN A 427 -1.79 -5.94 -8.54
N ARG A 428 -0.97 -4.95 -8.88
CA ARG A 428 -1.08 -4.12 -10.10
C ARG A 428 -2.40 -3.37 -10.27
N TRP A 429 -2.98 -2.87 -9.18
CA TRP A 429 -4.21 -2.09 -9.27
C TRP A 429 -3.99 -0.75 -10.00
N TYR A 430 -2.87 -0.07 -9.72
CA TYR A 430 -2.52 1.24 -10.29
C TYR A 430 -1.01 1.52 -10.23
N LYS A 431 -0.58 2.51 -11.01
CA LYS A 431 0.78 3.05 -10.97
C LYS A 431 1.00 3.89 -9.70
N LEU A 432 2.15 3.76 -9.07
CA LEU A 432 2.49 4.53 -7.87
C LEU A 432 2.35 6.05 -8.07
N ARG A 433 2.66 6.55 -9.29
CA ARG A 433 2.50 7.97 -9.66
C ARG A 433 1.04 8.43 -9.54
N SER A 434 0.09 7.63 -10.02
CA SER A 434 -1.35 7.97 -9.94
C SER A 434 -1.83 8.07 -8.50
N TYR A 435 -1.39 7.15 -7.63
CA TYR A 435 -1.69 7.17 -6.21
C TYR A 435 -1.10 8.39 -5.50
N TYR A 436 0.21 8.64 -5.72
CA TYR A 436 0.91 9.76 -5.08
C TYR A 436 0.28 11.10 -5.40
N LEU A 437 0.01 11.36 -6.70
CA LEU A 437 -0.60 12.61 -7.14
C LEU A 437 -2.06 12.75 -6.66
N ALA A 438 -2.84 11.67 -6.63
CA ALA A 438 -4.21 11.72 -6.14
C ALA A 438 -4.26 12.05 -4.64
N ASN A 439 -3.40 11.44 -3.82
CA ASN A 439 -3.31 11.75 -2.40
C ASN A 439 -2.85 13.19 -2.18
N LYS A 440 -1.78 13.61 -2.87
CA LYS A 440 -1.25 14.97 -2.74
C LYS A 440 -2.30 16.03 -3.07
N LEU A 441 -3.05 15.87 -4.16
CA LEU A 441 -4.09 16.83 -4.53
C LEU A 441 -5.22 16.90 -3.49
N THR A 442 -5.63 15.75 -2.95
CA THR A 442 -6.65 15.70 -1.90
C THR A 442 -6.18 16.43 -0.63
N ASP A 443 -4.94 16.20 -0.22
CA ASP A 443 -4.36 16.85 0.96
C ASP A 443 -4.16 18.36 0.78
N ILE A 444 -3.80 18.82 -0.43
CA ILE A 444 -3.69 20.25 -0.76
C ILE A 444 -5.05 20.96 -0.57
N LEU A 445 -6.14 20.35 -0.99
CA LEU A 445 -7.48 20.93 -0.84
C LEU A 445 -7.88 21.09 0.62
N ILE A 446 -7.62 20.08 1.46
CA ILE A 446 -7.89 20.16 2.91
C ILE A 446 -7.05 21.26 3.55
N GLN A 447 -5.75 21.32 3.20
CA GLN A 447 -4.84 22.32 3.74
C GLN A 447 -5.27 23.74 3.37
N LEU A 448 -5.74 23.95 2.14
CA LEU A 448 -6.25 25.25 1.70
C LEU A 448 -7.44 25.69 2.57
N ILE A 449 -8.40 24.81 2.82
CA ILE A 449 -9.57 25.10 3.66
C ILE A 449 -9.14 25.41 5.10
N ALA A 450 -8.26 24.59 5.69
CA ALA A 450 -7.78 24.76 7.05
C ALA A 450 -7.00 26.08 7.21
N THR A 451 -6.10 26.39 6.28
CA THR A 451 -5.34 27.63 6.26
C THR A 451 -6.26 28.85 6.11
N PHE A 452 -7.26 28.77 5.22
CA PHE A 452 -8.23 29.85 5.02
C PHE A 452 -9.01 30.15 6.30
N ILE A 453 -9.55 29.14 6.96
CA ILE A 453 -10.31 29.29 8.23
C ILE A 453 -9.42 29.94 9.29
N TYR A 454 -8.22 29.46 9.48
CA TYR A 454 -7.29 30.00 10.47
C TYR A 454 -6.90 31.44 10.16
N THR A 455 -6.46 31.71 8.94
CA THR A 455 -5.93 33.04 8.56
C THR A 455 -7.01 34.12 8.55
N ILE A 456 -8.25 33.81 8.15
CA ILE A 456 -9.35 34.80 8.18
C ILE A 456 -9.65 35.23 9.63
N ILE A 457 -9.71 34.29 10.56
CA ILE A 457 -9.98 34.56 11.97
C ILE A 457 -8.87 35.44 12.56
N VAL A 458 -7.62 34.99 12.44
CA VAL A 458 -6.48 35.69 13.07
C VAL A 458 -6.25 37.07 12.45
N TYR A 459 -6.32 37.18 11.11
CA TYR A 459 -6.09 38.45 10.39
C TYR A 459 -7.06 39.55 10.80
N TYR A 460 -8.36 39.25 10.86
CA TYR A 460 -9.39 40.24 11.19
C TYR A 460 -9.50 40.51 12.70
N MET A 461 -9.34 39.49 13.55
CA MET A 461 -9.38 39.70 15.01
C MET A 461 -8.16 40.47 15.52
N SER A 462 -6.98 40.24 14.97
CA SER A 462 -5.78 41.01 15.29
C SER A 462 -5.81 42.42 14.66
N ASN A 463 -6.83 42.76 13.88
CA ASN A 463 -7.00 44.06 13.22
C ASN A 463 -5.80 44.43 12.34
N GLN A 464 -5.36 43.45 11.50
CA GLN A 464 -4.40 43.77 10.44
C GLN A 464 -5.06 44.71 9.41
N LEU A 465 -4.25 45.35 8.55
CA LEU A 465 -4.77 46.32 7.60
C LEU A 465 -5.83 45.69 6.67
N PRO A 466 -7.09 46.18 6.63
CA PRO A 466 -8.21 45.55 5.96
C PRO A 466 -8.22 45.80 4.44
N GLU A 467 -7.07 45.59 3.76
CA GLU A 467 -6.91 45.62 2.31
C GLU A 467 -7.00 44.22 1.75
N SER A 468 -7.94 43.96 0.84
CA SER A 468 -8.14 42.65 0.22
C SER A 468 -6.87 42.11 -0.46
N ARG A 469 -6.08 42.99 -1.10
CA ARG A 469 -4.82 42.60 -1.71
C ARG A 469 -3.82 42.05 -0.68
N ARG A 470 -3.67 42.74 0.45
CA ARG A 470 -2.76 42.30 1.52
C ARG A 470 -3.23 41.01 2.18
N PHE A 471 -4.52 40.88 2.43
CA PHE A 471 -5.09 39.64 2.95
C PHE A 471 -4.82 38.45 2.05
N VAL A 472 -5.05 38.59 0.73
CA VAL A 472 -4.80 37.51 -0.23
C VAL A 472 -3.32 37.15 -0.30
N LEU A 473 -2.41 38.12 -0.30
CA LEU A 473 -0.96 37.84 -0.28
C LEU A 473 -0.53 37.18 1.04
N PHE A 474 -1.06 37.63 2.17
CA PHE A 474 -0.80 37.03 3.47
C PHE A 474 -1.25 35.56 3.52
N MET A 475 -2.50 35.31 3.15
CA MET A 475 -3.07 33.95 3.08
C MET A 475 -2.28 33.06 2.13
N PHE A 476 -1.88 33.59 0.96
CA PHE A 476 -1.14 32.83 -0.04
C PHE A 476 0.25 32.43 0.47
N MET A 477 0.97 33.32 1.17
CA MET A 477 2.25 33.02 1.79
C MET A 477 2.12 31.94 2.86
N CYS A 478 1.14 32.09 3.77
CA CYS A 478 0.83 31.09 4.80
C CYS A 478 0.47 29.72 4.20
N PHE A 479 -0.28 29.72 3.10
CA PHE A 479 -0.64 28.50 2.39
C PHE A 479 0.57 27.80 1.78
N ILE A 480 1.43 28.54 1.03
CA ILE A 480 2.65 27.96 0.45
C ILE A 480 3.60 27.46 1.54
N ALA A 481 3.80 28.19 2.62
CA ALA A 481 4.61 27.74 3.75
C ALA A 481 4.07 26.40 4.33
N SER A 482 2.76 26.30 4.48
CA SER A 482 2.12 25.06 4.95
C SER A 482 2.29 23.90 3.97
N LEU A 483 2.31 24.14 2.63
CA LEU A 483 2.60 23.11 1.64
C LEU A 483 4.03 22.58 1.70
N VAL A 484 5.01 23.45 2.02
CA VAL A 484 6.39 23.00 2.27
C VAL A 484 6.46 22.11 3.51
N GLY A 485 5.77 22.51 4.59
CA GLY A 485 5.64 21.69 5.81
C GLY A 485 4.99 20.32 5.51
N GLN A 486 3.94 20.32 4.68
CA GLN A 486 3.26 19.11 4.23
C GLN A 486 4.20 18.19 3.42
N ALA A 487 5.01 18.74 2.51
CA ALA A 487 5.98 17.98 1.74
C ALA A 487 7.10 17.39 2.62
N ALA A 488 7.58 18.15 3.61
CA ALA A 488 8.55 17.67 4.60
C ALA A 488 7.98 16.55 5.47
N GLY A 489 6.73 16.68 5.94
CA GLY A 489 6.03 15.63 6.69
C GLY A 489 5.84 14.36 5.86
N LEU A 490 5.46 14.52 4.59
CA LEU A 490 5.32 13.43 3.64
C LEU A 490 6.65 12.67 3.45
N LEU A 491 7.77 13.38 3.30
CA LEU A 491 9.10 12.79 3.16
C LEU A 491 9.45 11.93 4.39
N ILE A 492 9.28 12.47 5.59
CA ILE A 492 9.56 11.75 6.85
C ILE A 492 8.64 10.53 6.99
N GLY A 493 7.33 10.67 6.70
CA GLY A 493 6.38 9.57 6.71
C GLY A 493 6.69 8.47 5.68
N CYS A 494 7.31 8.81 4.55
CA CYS A 494 7.79 7.83 3.57
C CYS A 494 9.00 7.04 4.07
N ILE A 495 9.85 7.62 4.93
CA ILE A 495 11.09 7.00 5.43
C ILE A 495 10.84 6.23 6.72
N LEU A 496 10.17 6.84 7.70
CA LEU A 496 10.02 6.33 9.06
C LEU A 496 8.70 5.57 9.26
N LYS A 497 8.64 4.77 10.34
CA LYS A 497 7.39 4.22 10.87
C LYS A 497 6.66 5.32 11.65
N VAL A 498 5.35 5.14 11.94
CA VAL A 498 4.56 6.12 12.69
C VAL A 498 5.23 6.49 14.03
N GLN A 499 5.63 5.48 14.80
CA GLN A 499 6.24 5.67 16.13
C GLN A 499 7.53 6.49 16.05
N ASP A 500 8.43 6.09 15.14
CA ASP A 500 9.72 6.78 14.94
C ASP A 500 9.51 8.20 14.39
N GLY A 501 8.54 8.36 13.47
CA GLY A 501 8.20 9.65 12.87
C GLY A 501 7.70 10.66 13.90
N VAL A 502 6.82 10.27 14.83
CA VAL A 502 6.32 11.16 15.89
C VAL A 502 7.43 11.64 16.82
N VAL A 503 8.42 10.78 17.10
CA VAL A 503 9.56 11.15 17.95
C VAL A 503 10.58 12.00 17.20
N PHE A 504 11.04 11.56 16.03
CA PHE A 504 12.13 12.23 15.29
C PHE A 504 11.68 13.37 14.38
N GLY A 505 10.40 13.41 14.01
CA GLY A 505 9.86 14.45 13.12
C GLY A 505 10.06 15.87 13.62
N PRO A 506 9.68 16.21 14.86
CA PRO A 506 9.92 17.53 15.43
C PRO A 506 11.40 17.92 15.44
N PHE A 507 12.30 16.96 15.76
CA PHE A 507 13.75 17.23 15.73
C PHE A 507 14.27 17.54 14.33
N ALA A 508 13.67 16.96 13.28
CA ALA A 508 14.06 17.26 11.90
C ALA A 508 13.67 18.67 11.45
N ILE A 509 12.60 19.25 12.01
CA ILE A 509 12.14 20.61 11.67
C ILE A 509 12.83 21.68 12.50
N MET A 510 13.23 21.39 13.75
CA MET A 510 13.80 22.38 14.68
C MET A 510 14.96 23.22 14.12
N PRO A 511 15.93 22.67 13.38
CA PRO A 511 16.99 23.48 12.77
C PRO A 511 16.45 24.60 11.87
N PHE A 512 15.44 24.29 11.06
CA PHE A 512 14.82 25.28 10.17
C PHE A 512 14.03 26.35 10.93
N VAL A 513 13.42 25.99 12.07
CA VAL A 513 12.75 26.94 12.98
C VAL A 513 13.75 27.93 13.58
N ILE A 514 14.89 27.43 14.06
CA ILE A 514 15.96 28.29 14.65
C ILE A 514 16.55 29.23 13.59
N LEU A 515 16.77 28.70 12.36
CA LEU A 515 17.34 29.44 11.24
C LEU A 515 16.29 30.29 10.47
N SER A 516 15.18 30.63 11.11
CA SER A 516 14.08 31.39 10.48
C SER A 516 14.33 32.92 10.41
N GLY A 517 15.34 33.43 11.10
CA GLY A 517 15.54 34.86 11.27
C GLY A 517 14.69 35.50 12.39
N PHE A 518 13.86 34.69 13.09
CA PHE A 518 13.06 35.16 14.23
C PHE A 518 13.87 35.24 15.52
N PHE A 519 14.58 34.15 15.88
CA PHE A 519 15.37 34.09 17.13
C PHE A 519 16.69 34.81 17.01
N ILE A 520 17.30 34.79 15.84
CA ILE A 520 18.58 35.42 15.54
C ILE A 520 18.42 36.12 14.19
N HIS A 521 18.62 37.44 14.14
CA HIS A 521 18.53 38.18 12.90
C HIS A 521 19.72 37.86 11.98
N VAL A 522 19.44 37.64 10.71
CA VAL A 522 20.47 37.24 9.72
C VAL A 522 21.63 38.25 9.67
N LYS A 523 21.34 39.55 9.81
CA LYS A 523 22.36 40.61 9.81
C LYS A 523 23.35 40.57 10.99
N ASP A 524 22.93 39.98 12.11
CA ASP A 524 23.75 39.93 13.34
C ASP A 524 24.69 38.71 13.35
N VAL A 525 24.55 37.82 12.37
CA VAL A 525 25.34 36.62 12.25
C VAL A 525 26.50 36.81 11.28
N HIS A 526 27.64 36.20 11.59
CA HIS A 526 28.83 36.28 10.75
C HIS A 526 28.56 35.76 9.34
N GLN A 527 29.02 36.43 8.30
CA GLN A 527 28.75 36.19 6.91
C GLN A 527 28.95 34.72 6.45
N TYR A 528 29.89 34.00 7.05
CA TYR A 528 30.14 32.56 6.79
C TYR A 528 28.94 31.66 7.11
N PHE A 529 28.00 32.07 7.93
CA PHE A 529 26.83 31.26 8.34
C PHE A 529 25.54 31.68 7.62
N HIS A 530 25.55 32.70 6.77
CA HIS A 530 24.33 33.15 6.07
C HIS A 530 23.70 32.05 5.21
N TRP A 531 24.51 31.19 4.58
CA TRP A 531 24.01 30.07 3.77
C TRP A 531 23.14 29.09 4.56
N LEU A 532 23.34 28.94 5.88
CA LEU A 532 22.50 28.12 6.73
C LEU A 532 21.06 28.66 6.79
N PHE A 533 20.92 29.98 6.93
CA PHE A 533 19.61 30.63 6.92
C PHE A 533 18.91 30.45 5.57
N ASP A 534 19.66 30.43 4.47
CA ASP A 534 19.12 30.24 3.12
C ASP A 534 18.58 28.82 2.89
N THR A 535 18.92 27.87 3.74
CA THR A 535 18.30 26.54 3.71
C THR A 535 16.93 26.49 4.39
N SER A 536 16.60 27.49 5.22
CA SER A 536 15.37 27.49 6.01
C SER A 536 14.19 28.03 5.22
N PHE A 537 13.21 27.18 4.96
CA PHE A 537 11.94 27.63 4.37
C PHE A 537 11.12 28.53 5.30
N PHE A 538 11.31 28.44 6.64
CA PHE A 538 10.70 29.36 7.59
C PHE A 538 11.16 30.80 7.39
N LYS A 539 12.44 31.03 7.03
CA LYS A 539 12.98 32.35 6.73
C LYS A 539 12.17 33.03 5.61
N TYR A 540 12.06 32.39 4.47
CA TYR A 540 11.37 32.94 3.30
C TYR A 540 9.87 33.17 3.56
N ALA A 541 9.24 32.26 4.29
CA ALA A 541 7.84 32.42 4.67
C ALA A 541 7.64 33.60 5.61
N PHE A 542 8.51 33.76 6.60
CA PHE A 542 8.44 34.81 7.60
C PHE A 542 8.74 36.18 7.00
N GLU A 543 9.80 36.32 6.22
CA GLU A 543 10.11 37.55 5.47
C GLU A 543 8.93 37.93 4.56
N GLY A 544 8.34 36.97 3.84
CA GLY A 544 7.20 37.23 2.97
C GLY A 544 5.98 37.78 3.72
N VAL A 545 5.65 37.23 4.89
CA VAL A 545 4.55 37.74 5.74
C VAL A 545 4.86 39.10 6.30
N LEU A 546 6.11 39.38 6.73
CA LEU A 546 6.55 40.69 7.22
C LEU A 546 6.47 41.78 6.14
N ILE A 547 6.89 41.47 4.90
CA ILE A 547 6.79 42.39 3.77
C ILE A 547 5.33 42.73 3.45
N VAL A 548 4.43 41.75 3.49
CA VAL A 548 2.98 42.00 3.27
C VAL A 548 2.39 42.85 4.35
N THR A 549 2.85 42.64 5.61
CA THR A 549 2.31 43.36 6.78
C THR A 549 2.87 44.76 6.89
N TYR A 550 4.17 44.96 6.74
CA TYR A 550 4.84 46.24 7.01
C TYR A 550 5.40 46.94 5.76
N GLY A 551 5.53 46.25 4.63
CA GLY A 551 5.99 46.77 3.35
C GLY A 551 4.86 47.38 2.50
N TYR A 552 5.11 47.45 1.17
CA TYR A 552 4.21 48.03 0.18
C TYR A 552 3.72 49.43 0.58
N ASP A 553 4.65 50.32 0.95
CA ASP A 553 4.39 51.73 1.31
C ASP A 553 3.27 51.90 2.37
N ARG A 554 3.30 51.00 3.38
CA ARG A 554 2.34 51.06 4.48
C ARG A 554 2.42 52.41 5.20
N ALA A 555 1.25 53.06 5.38
CA ALA A 555 1.12 54.32 6.11
C ALA A 555 1.60 54.18 7.56
N LYS A 556 1.95 55.31 8.17
CA LYS A 556 2.36 55.40 9.56
C LYS A 556 1.31 54.76 10.48
N LEU A 557 1.78 53.91 11.42
CA LEU A 557 0.93 53.25 12.42
C LEU A 557 0.44 54.25 13.46
N LYS A 558 -0.71 53.97 14.06
CA LYS A 558 -1.20 54.70 15.23
C LYS A 558 -0.29 54.39 16.40
N CYS A 559 -0.09 55.37 17.30
CA CYS A 559 0.68 55.18 18.53
C CYS A 559 -0.23 55.40 19.73
N SER A 560 -0.48 54.36 20.51
CA SER A 560 -1.27 54.44 21.76
C SER A 560 -0.43 54.76 23.00
N ALA A 561 0.92 54.70 22.90
CA ALA A 561 1.87 55.02 23.96
C ALA A 561 2.44 56.43 23.74
N ASP A 562 3.14 56.95 24.75
CA ASP A 562 3.79 58.27 24.68
C ASP A 562 4.87 58.35 23.60
N TYR A 563 5.55 57.24 23.33
CA TYR A 563 6.57 57.13 22.28
C TYR A 563 6.51 55.77 21.57
N CYS A 564 6.52 55.77 20.24
CA CYS A 564 6.55 54.57 19.44
C CYS A 564 7.72 54.63 18.43
N HIS A 565 8.75 53.83 18.68
CA HIS A 565 9.95 53.77 17.84
C HIS A 565 9.63 53.32 16.41
N PHE A 566 8.77 52.30 16.27
CA PHE A 566 8.38 51.72 14.99
C PHE A 566 7.08 52.29 14.40
N ALA A 567 6.76 53.56 14.70
CA ALA A 567 5.59 54.20 14.11
C ALA A 567 5.62 54.24 12.56
N VAL A 568 6.82 54.25 11.97
CA VAL A 568 7.04 54.12 10.52
C VAL A 568 7.40 52.67 10.21
N PRO A 569 6.53 51.90 9.55
CA PRO A 569 6.74 50.46 9.29
C PRO A 569 8.05 50.14 8.57
N ARG A 570 8.47 50.97 7.62
CA ARG A 570 9.72 50.78 6.87
C ARG A 570 10.95 50.76 7.78
N ARG A 571 10.99 51.52 8.87
CA ARG A 571 12.11 51.49 9.86
C ARG A 571 12.24 50.09 10.50
N PHE A 572 11.12 49.45 10.79
CA PHE A 572 11.13 48.10 11.34
C PHE A 572 11.72 47.08 10.36
N LEU A 573 11.37 47.18 9.06
CA LEU A 573 11.96 46.32 8.03
C LEU A 573 13.47 46.54 7.84
N ILE A 574 13.94 47.81 7.91
CA ILE A 574 15.38 48.18 7.85
C ILE A 574 16.13 47.55 9.04
N GLU A 575 15.55 47.62 10.23
CA GLU A 575 16.17 47.08 11.44
C GLU A 575 16.29 45.57 11.40
N LEU A 576 15.34 44.88 10.79
CA LEU A 576 15.39 43.44 10.52
C LEU A 576 16.32 43.06 9.36
N GLY A 577 16.74 44.02 8.51
CA GLY A 577 17.58 43.77 7.34
C GLY A 577 16.84 43.14 6.15
N ILE A 578 15.51 43.38 6.04
CA ILE A 578 14.64 42.78 5.00
C ILE A 578 14.00 43.84 4.06
N GLU A 579 14.54 45.07 4.02
CA GLU A 579 13.99 46.18 3.24
C GLU A 579 13.93 45.89 1.74
N ASP A 580 14.98 45.25 1.19
CA ASP A 580 15.13 44.98 -0.26
C ASP A 580 14.61 43.59 -0.68
N VAL A 581 13.99 42.81 0.22
CA VAL A 581 13.55 41.46 -0.07
C VAL A 581 12.29 41.47 -0.95
N ASN A 582 12.32 40.69 -2.01
CA ASN A 582 11.21 40.58 -2.95
C ASN A 582 10.26 39.44 -2.54
N TYR A 583 8.99 39.78 -2.28
CA TYR A 583 7.94 38.81 -1.92
C TYR A 583 7.83 37.65 -2.93
N TRP A 584 7.81 37.96 -4.24
CA TRP A 584 7.63 36.95 -5.28
C TRP A 584 8.84 36.02 -5.41
N LEU A 585 10.04 36.51 -5.09
CA LEU A 585 11.24 35.67 -5.03
C LEU A 585 11.11 34.63 -3.94
N ASN A 586 10.67 35.04 -2.73
CA ASN A 586 10.42 34.13 -1.62
C ASN A 586 9.35 33.08 -1.96
N VAL A 587 8.28 33.46 -2.66
CA VAL A 587 7.26 32.53 -3.17
C VAL A 587 7.87 31.50 -4.12
N ILE A 588 8.68 31.90 -5.08
CA ILE A 588 9.33 31.00 -6.04
C ILE A 588 10.27 30.02 -5.32
N ILE A 589 11.05 30.52 -4.35
CA ILE A 589 11.96 29.67 -3.55
C ILE A 589 11.15 28.62 -2.77
N LEU A 590 10.09 29.02 -2.10
CA LEU A 590 9.23 28.09 -1.34
C LEU A 590 8.57 27.04 -2.24
N ILE A 591 8.07 27.42 -3.41
CA ILE A 591 7.51 26.49 -4.38
C ILE A 591 8.58 25.52 -4.88
N SER A 592 9.78 25.99 -5.16
CA SER A 592 10.90 25.13 -5.60
C SER A 592 11.30 24.13 -4.51
N MET A 593 11.39 24.56 -3.25
CA MET A 593 11.65 23.69 -2.10
C MET A 593 10.54 22.63 -1.93
N CYS A 594 9.27 23.03 -2.07
CA CYS A 594 8.14 22.11 -2.02
C CYS A 594 8.25 21.02 -3.09
N ILE A 595 8.52 21.39 -4.35
CA ILE A 595 8.66 20.44 -5.47
C ILE A 595 9.84 19.49 -5.23
N ILE A 596 10.98 20.00 -4.78
CA ILE A 596 12.17 19.17 -4.49
C ILE A 596 11.83 18.14 -3.39
N LEU A 597 11.22 18.57 -2.29
CA LEU A 597 10.82 17.68 -1.19
C LEU A 597 9.80 16.63 -1.66
N ASP A 598 8.82 17.01 -2.50
CA ASP A 598 7.84 16.07 -3.06
C ASP A 598 8.50 15.02 -3.97
N ILE A 599 9.46 15.41 -4.80
CA ILE A 599 10.21 14.47 -5.65
C ILE A 599 11.01 13.49 -4.78
N VAL A 600 11.72 13.99 -3.76
CA VAL A 600 12.49 13.15 -2.85
C VAL A 600 11.56 12.20 -2.06
N ALA A 601 10.40 12.69 -1.61
CA ALA A 601 9.39 11.87 -0.94
C ALA A 601 8.86 10.75 -1.85
N TYR A 602 8.57 11.06 -3.11
CA TYR A 602 8.14 10.06 -4.10
C TYR A 602 9.21 8.99 -4.34
N ILE A 603 10.48 9.41 -4.51
CA ILE A 603 11.61 8.48 -4.68
C ILE A 603 11.76 7.59 -3.44
N SER A 604 11.68 8.17 -2.23
CA SER A 604 11.77 7.46 -0.96
C SER A 604 10.64 6.44 -0.80
N LEU A 605 9.40 6.81 -1.17
CA LEU A 605 8.25 5.91 -1.18
C LEU A 605 8.46 4.74 -2.15
N ASN A 606 8.93 5.02 -3.37
CA ASN A 606 9.19 4.00 -4.38
C ASN A 606 10.29 3.02 -3.92
N ILE A 607 11.36 3.53 -3.30
CA ILE A 607 12.42 2.69 -2.71
C ILE A 607 11.85 1.85 -1.56
N ARG A 608 11.03 2.43 -0.68
CA ARG A 608 10.46 1.74 0.47
C ARG A 608 9.51 0.62 0.08
N ILE A 609 8.69 0.84 -0.94
CA ILE A 609 7.81 -0.20 -1.49
C ILE A 609 8.66 -1.32 -2.10
N LYS A 610 9.70 -0.99 -2.87
CA LYS A 610 10.59 -1.96 -3.48
C LYS A 610 11.48 -2.66 -2.45
N LYS A 611 12.12 -1.93 -1.50
CA LYS A 611 13.05 -2.51 -0.50
C LYS A 611 12.39 -3.54 0.41
N ARG A 612 11.12 -3.40 0.75
CA ARG A 612 10.41 -4.38 1.59
C ARG A 612 9.88 -5.57 0.79
N ILE A 613 9.84 -5.44 -0.53
CA ILE A 613 9.78 -6.57 -1.46
C ILE A 613 11.11 -7.35 -1.40
N TYR A 614 12.19 -6.73 -0.88
CA TYR A 614 13.54 -7.29 -0.86
C TYR A 614 14.08 -7.66 0.55
N LEU A 615 13.38 -7.33 1.64
CA LEU A 615 13.88 -7.44 3.03
C LEU A 615 12.91 -8.11 4.02
N SER A 616 11.73 -8.58 3.60
CA SER A 616 10.81 -9.38 4.43
C SER A 616 11.18 -10.85 4.41
#